data_c02bfb24ae5191b3247047f569dbe51b
#
_entry.id   c02bfb24ae5191b3247047f569dbe51b
#
_cell.length_a   1.000
_cell.length_b   1.000
_cell.length_c   1.000
_cell.angle_alpha   90.00
_cell.angle_beta   90.00
_cell.angle_gamma   90.00
#
_symmetry.space_group_name_H-M   'P 1'
#
loop_
_entity.id
_entity.type
_entity.pdbx_description
1 polymer ?
#
loop_
_entity_poly.entity_id
_entity_poly.type
_entity_poly.pdbx_seq_one_letter_code
_entity_poly.pdbx_strand_id
1 'polypeptide(L)'
;GTLDYSNAVGEVGNVYLPIPPKRKGMGQVEILVQGRMRTVRALTDHDKKLGNRTTVRVKGLVDRQTLLVESLDSESGETTAD
;
A
#
# COMPACT_ATOMS: atom_id res chain seq x y z
N GLY A 1 -12.11 19.21 -7.95
CA GLY A 1 -12.75 17.98 -8.06
C GLY A 1 -12.21 16.93 -7.14
N THR A 2 -12.86 15.81 -7.15
CA THR A 2 -12.50 14.73 -6.29
C THR A 2 -11.52 13.81 -6.99
N LEU A 3 -10.51 13.41 -6.29
CA LEU A 3 -9.57 12.46 -6.85
C LEU A 3 -10.20 11.09 -6.85
N ASP A 4 -9.99 10.39 -7.93
CA ASP A 4 -10.51 9.05 -8.07
C ASP A 4 -9.36 8.07 -7.94
N TYR A 5 -9.25 7.42 -6.80
CA TYR A 5 -8.18 6.50 -6.57
C TYR A 5 -8.41 5.11 -7.17
N SER A 6 -9.54 4.91 -7.81
CA SER A 6 -9.77 3.61 -8.43
C SER A 6 -8.70 3.31 -9.48
N ASN A 7 -8.11 4.34 -10.05
CA ASN A 7 -7.06 4.15 -11.03
C ASN A 7 -5.74 3.73 -10.38
N ALA A 8 -5.68 3.76 -9.07
CA ALA A 8 -4.46 3.35 -8.38
C ALA A 8 -4.40 1.84 -8.16
N VAL A 9 -5.51 1.16 -8.34
CA VAL A 9 -5.54 -0.29 -8.13
C VAL A 9 -4.56 -0.94 -9.11
N GLY A 10 -3.68 -1.76 -8.59
CA GLY A 10 -2.66 -2.40 -9.41
C GLY A 10 -1.34 -1.66 -9.45
N GLU A 11 -1.31 -0.42 -8.98
CA GLU A 11 -0.08 0.34 -8.97
C GLU A 11 0.84 -0.11 -7.85
N VAL A 12 2.13 0.09 -8.04
CA VAL A 12 3.12 -0.27 -7.05
C VAL A 12 3.67 1.01 -6.45
N GLY A 13 3.87 1.00 -5.15
CA GLY A 13 4.42 2.15 -4.45
C GLY A 13 5.21 1.71 -3.25
N ASN A 14 5.48 2.66 -2.37
CA ASN A 14 6.27 2.38 -1.17
C ASN A 14 5.56 2.91 0.06
N VAL A 15 5.77 2.25 1.17
CA VAL A 15 5.20 2.71 2.43
C VAL A 15 5.90 3.99 2.86
N TYR A 16 5.13 5.00 3.16
CA TYR A 16 5.65 6.27 3.63
C TYR A 16 5.57 6.32 5.16
N LEU A 17 4.42 5.93 5.71
CA LEU A 17 4.29 5.77 7.15
C LEU A 17 3.90 4.32 7.40
N PRO A 18 4.48 3.68 8.40
CA PRO A 18 4.22 2.27 8.65
C PRO A 18 2.74 1.94 8.74
N ILE A 19 2.39 0.78 8.25
CA ILE A 19 1.00 0.33 8.23
C ILE A 19 0.86 -0.84 9.19
N PRO A 20 0.03 -0.70 10.23
CA PRO A 20 -0.16 -1.80 11.18
C PRO A 20 -0.82 -3.00 10.51
N PRO A 21 -0.60 -4.20 11.04
CA PRO A 21 -1.13 -5.41 10.42
C PRO A 21 -2.62 -5.55 10.65
N LYS A 22 -3.23 -6.35 9.82
CA LYS A 22 -4.62 -6.75 9.99
C LYS A 22 -5.60 -5.58 10.15
N ARG A 23 -5.33 -4.52 9.42
CA ARG A 23 -6.18 -3.32 9.45
C ARG A 23 -6.35 -2.71 10.84
N LYS A 24 -5.40 -2.96 11.72
CA LYS A 24 -5.49 -2.42 13.07
C LYS A 24 -5.23 -0.93 13.15
N GLY A 25 -4.71 -0.35 12.11
CA GLY A 25 -4.47 1.08 12.09
C GLY A 25 -4.16 1.49 10.67
N MET A 26 -3.98 2.76 10.47
CA MET A 26 -3.79 3.30 9.14
C MET A 26 -2.39 3.85 8.97
N GLY A 27 -1.77 3.52 7.86
CA GLY A 27 -0.50 4.10 7.50
C GLY A 27 -0.68 4.91 6.23
N GLN A 28 0.42 5.19 5.55
CA GLN A 28 0.38 5.93 4.30
C GLN A 28 1.36 5.34 3.32
N VAL A 29 1.00 5.37 2.06
CA VAL A 29 1.88 4.91 0.99
C VAL A 29 2.06 6.02 -0.03
N GLU A 30 3.19 5.98 -0.71
CA GLU A 30 3.46 6.95 -1.75
C GLU A 30 3.35 6.21 -3.08
N ILE A 31 2.47 6.65 -3.93
CA ILE A 31 2.25 6.01 -5.22
C ILE A 31 2.03 7.04 -6.29
N LEU A 32 2.16 6.60 -7.53
CA LEU A 32 1.94 7.47 -8.67
C LEU A 32 0.47 7.35 -9.07
N VAL A 33 -0.25 8.44 -9.01
CA VAL A 33 -1.66 8.47 -9.40
C VAL A 33 -1.84 9.53 -10.45
N GLN A 34 -2.29 9.13 -11.61
CA GLN A 34 -2.54 10.06 -12.72
C GLN A 34 -1.32 10.93 -13.00
N GLY A 35 -0.16 10.30 -13.03
CA GLY A 35 1.07 11.00 -13.38
C GLY A 35 1.71 11.80 -12.27
N ARG A 36 1.19 11.74 -11.07
CA ARG A 36 1.76 12.47 -9.94
C ARG A 36 1.96 11.58 -8.74
N MET A 37 3.06 11.80 -8.04
CA MET A 37 3.31 11.08 -6.80
C MET A 37 2.42 11.64 -5.72
N ARG A 38 1.71 10.78 -5.02
CA ARG A 38 0.82 11.19 -3.95
C ARG A 38 0.97 10.29 -2.76
N THR A 39 0.75 10.87 -1.58
CA THR A 39 0.76 10.09 -0.35
C THR A 39 -0.69 9.83 0.01
N VAL A 40 -1.05 8.56 0.10
CA VAL A 40 -2.44 8.17 0.30
C VAL A 40 -2.54 7.24 1.50
N ARG A 41 -3.60 7.36 2.26
CA ARG A 41 -3.83 6.48 3.40
C ARG A 41 -3.98 5.06 2.92
N ALA A 42 -3.49 4.14 3.72
CA ALA A 42 -3.52 2.74 3.33
C ALA A 42 -3.69 1.81 4.52
N LEU A 43 -4.35 0.70 4.26
CA LEU A 43 -4.51 -0.37 5.24
C LEU A 43 -3.98 -1.64 4.61
N THR A 44 -3.70 -2.62 5.43
CA THR A 44 -3.26 -3.91 4.92
C THR A 44 -3.89 -5.04 5.72
N ASP A 45 -4.13 -6.15 5.04
CA ASP A 45 -4.62 -7.36 5.69
C ASP A 45 -3.46 -8.26 6.09
N HIS A 46 -2.24 -7.86 5.80
CA HIS A 46 -1.07 -8.66 6.09
C HIS A 46 -0.95 -8.92 7.59
N ASP A 47 -0.39 -10.04 7.95
CA ASP A 47 -0.19 -10.40 9.35
C ASP A 47 0.88 -9.59 10.03
N LYS A 48 1.76 -8.97 9.29
CA LYS A 48 2.87 -8.22 9.85
C LYS A 48 2.80 -6.76 9.47
N LYS A 49 3.33 -5.92 10.32
CA LYS A 49 3.40 -4.50 10.04
C LYS A 49 4.23 -4.27 8.78
N LEU A 50 3.81 -3.36 7.95
CA LEU A 50 4.57 -2.96 6.78
C LEU A 50 5.38 -1.74 7.16
N GLY A 51 6.69 -1.92 7.23
CA GLY A 51 7.56 -0.83 7.66
C GLY A 51 7.79 0.20 6.58
N ASN A 52 8.43 1.28 6.97
CA ASN A 52 8.73 2.37 6.05
C ASN A 52 9.52 1.85 4.86
N ARG A 53 9.20 2.33 3.68
CA ARG A 53 9.86 1.97 2.43
C ARG A 53 9.60 0.56 1.91
N THR A 54 8.70 -0.17 2.54
CA THR A 54 8.31 -1.47 2.01
C THR A 54 7.63 -1.26 0.67
N THR A 55 7.98 -2.07 -0.30
CA THR A 55 7.32 -2.00 -1.62
C THR A 55 5.98 -2.67 -1.51
N VAL A 56 4.94 -2.02 -1.97
CA VAL A 56 3.58 -2.53 -1.88
C VAL A 56 2.84 -2.37 -3.20
N ARG A 57 1.80 -3.14 -3.35
CA ARG A 57 0.93 -2.99 -4.51
C ARG A 57 -0.49 -2.76 -4.02
N VAL A 58 -1.22 -1.92 -4.70
CA VAL A 58 -2.59 -1.60 -4.34
C VAL A 58 -3.49 -2.72 -4.80
N LYS A 59 -4.15 -3.39 -3.86
CA LYS A 59 -5.07 -4.47 -4.17
C LYS A 59 -6.46 -3.95 -4.48
N GLY A 60 -6.83 -2.86 -3.84
CA GLY A 60 -8.16 -2.32 -4.03
C GLY A 60 -8.34 -1.10 -3.16
N LEU A 61 -9.57 -0.71 -2.97
CA LEU A 61 -9.90 0.44 -2.14
C LEU A 61 -10.72 -0.02 -0.95
N VAL A 62 -10.41 0.55 0.21
CA VAL A 62 -11.22 0.32 1.39
C VAL A 62 -12.38 1.31 1.37
N ASP A 63 -12.05 2.55 1.01
CA ASP A 63 -13.08 3.56 0.80
C ASP A 63 -12.53 4.56 -0.22
N ARG A 64 -13.18 5.68 -0.42
CA ARG A 64 -12.80 6.62 -1.46
C ARG A 64 -11.40 7.20 -1.30
N GLN A 65 -10.90 7.21 -0.08
CA GLN A 65 -9.63 7.84 0.19
C GLN A 65 -8.61 6.92 0.85
N THR A 66 -8.92 5.63 0.96
CA THR A 66 -8.04 4.70 1.63
C THR A 66 -7.81 3.48 0.76
N LEU A 67 -6.55 3.17 0.54
CA LEU A 67 -6.19 2.05 -0.30
C LEU A 67 -5.96 0.80 0.54
N LEU A 68 -6.18 -0.35 -0.07
CA LEU A 68 -5.83 -1.62 0.56
C LEU A 68 -4.60 -2.11 -0.19
N VAL A 69 -3.51 -2.29 0.51
CA VAL A 69 -2.25 -2.66 -0.13
C VAL A 69 -1.68 -3.97 0.40
N GLU A 70 -0.83 -4.58 -0.37
CA GLU A 70 -0.15 -5.80 0.04
C GLU A 70 1.35 -5.59 -0.13
N SER A 71 2.13 -6.28 0.69
CA SER A 71 3.57 -6.16 0.60
C SER A 71 4.10 -7.05 -0.51
N LEU A 72 5.01 -6.52 -1.29
CA LEU A 72 5.67 -7.31 -2.30
C LEU A 72 7.01 -7.82 -1.79
N ASP A 73 7.59 -7.11 -0.84
CA ASP A 73 8.90 -7.49 -0.33
C ASP A 73 8.91 -8.79 0.42
N SER A 74 7.92 -9.05 1.22
CA SER A 74 7.95 -10.24 2.02
C SER A 74 7.95 -11.47 1.17
N GLU A 75 7.31 -11.40 0.06
CA GLU A 75 7.26 -12.48 -0.82
C GLU A 75 8.55 -12.75 -1.41
N SER A 76 9.23 -11.75 -1.85
CA SER A 76 10.48 -11.95 -2.47
C SER A 76 11.45 -12.55 -1.49
N GLY A 77 11.42 -12.13 -0.27
CA GLY A 77 12.32 -12.65 0.70
C GLY A 77 12.14 -14.13 0.88
N GLU A 78 10.95 -14.54 0.90
CA GLU A 78 10.68 -15.90 1.06
C GLU A 78 11.16 -16.72 -0.02
N THR A 79 10.90 -16.29 -1.19
CA THR A 79 11.31 -17.02 -2.32
C THR A 79 12.73 -17.28 -2.34
N THR A 80 13.51 -16.37 -1.94
CA THR A 80 14.90 -16.58 -2.02
C THR A 80 15.36 -17.57 -1.06
N ALA A 81 14.67 -17.78 -0.04
CA ALA A 81 15.10 -18.72 0.93
C ALA A 81 15.26 -20.08 0.34
N ASP A 82 14.75 -20.29 -0.78
CA ASP A 82 14.94 -21.56 -1.39
C ASP A 82 16.25 -21.80 -2.02
#